data_27b2b792d0112c1cfd8ffcee457a81d7
#
_entry.id   27b2b792d0112c1cfd8ffcee457a81d7
#
_cell.length_a   1.000
_cell.length_b   1.000
_cell.length_c   1.000
_cell.angle_alpha   90.00
_cell.angle_beta   90.00
_cell.angle_gamma   90.00
#
_symmetry.space_group_name_H-M   'P 1'
#
loop_
_entity.id
_entity.type
_entity.pdbx_description
1 polymer ?
#
loop_
_entity_poly.entity_id
_entity_poly.type
_entity_poly.pdbx_seq_one_letter_code
_entity_poly.pdbx_strand_id
1 'polypeptide(L)'
;MGCFSSGIPIKTNINKALEIHNQKRKEHGSPPLKINEALNGIAQRFAELLYKKGIQPEEIFNDEFLGQNIFILKAKIFNVEDMCNSWYEEKNEYEKNPNKYSKNTSHFTQMIWKSTTDVGFGFKKMRGHYYAVAFYYPPGNALGEYKENVLLQNSS
;
A
#
# COMPACT_ATOMS: atom_id res chain seq x y z
N MET A 1 19.38 -2.19 24.09
CA MET A 1 19.30 -3.05 23.29
C MET A 1 18.14 -3.96 23.25
N GLY A 2 17.75 -4.84 23.73
CA GLY A 2 16.67 -5.77 23.61
C GLY A 2 15.35 -5.27 23.06
N CYS A 3 15.31 -4.03 22.78
CA CYS A 3 14.05 -3.42 22.36
C CYS A 3 13.54 -3.94 21.02
N PHE A 4 14.35 -4.69 20.32
CA PHE A 4 13.87 -5.16 19.07
C PHE A 4 13.05 -6.38 19.18
N SER A 5 13.00 -7.05 20.25
CA SER A 5 12.26 -8.29 20.37
C SER A 5 10.76 -8.13 20.12
N SER A 6 10.23 -6.92 20.28
CA SER A 6 8.83 -6.64 20.00
C SER A 6 8.62 -5.94 18.65
N GLY A 7 9.71 -5.75 17.89
CA GLY A 7 9.62 -5.05 16.61
C GLY A 7 9.12 -5.92 15.49
N ILE A 8 8.62 -5.29 14.46
CA ILE A 8 8.26 -5.95 13.22
C ILE A 8 9.54 -6.21 12.42
N PRO A 9 9.71 -7.39 11.79
CA PRO A 9 10.85 -7.63 10.91
C PRO A 9 10.69 -6.83 9.61
N ILE A 10 11.07 -5.57 9.66
CA ILE A 10 10.77 -4.58 8.62
C ILE A 10 11.27 -5.01 7.24
N LYS A 11 12.53 -5.40 7.13
CA LYS A 11 13.11 -5.77 5.84
C LYS A 11 12.40 -6.97 5.21
N THR A 12 12.09 -7.97 6.02
CA THR A 12 11.38 -9.17 5.56
C THR A 12 9.99 -8.78 5.06
N ASN A 13 9.29 -7.92 5.78
CA ASN A 13 7.96 -7.48 5.40
C ASN A 13 7.97 -6.60 4.15
N ILE A 14 8.99 -5.75 3.98
CA ILE A 14 9.14 -4.96 2.76
C ILE A 14 9.29 -5.89 1.55
N ASN A 15 10.15 -6.88 1.65
CA ASN A 15 10.39 -7.80 0.56
C ASN A 15 9.14 -8.61 0.22
N LYS A 16 8.42 -9.06 1.24
CA LYS A 16 7.19 -9.83 1.05
C LYS A 16 6.07 -8.99 0.42
N ALA A 17 5.93 -7.75 0.89
CA ALA A 17 4.94 -6.83 0.33
C ALA A 17 5.22 -6.56 -1.15
N LEU A 18 6.49 -6.35 -1.50
CA LEU A 18 6.87 -6.15 -2.90
C LEU A 18 6.55 -7.39 -3.74
N GLU A 19 6.88 -8.58 -3.24
CA GLU A 19 6.61 -9.84 -3.92
C GLU A 19 5.12 -9.99 -4.24
N ILE A 20 4.27 -9.73 -3.24
CA ILE A 20 2.81 -9.84 -3.41
C ILE A 20 2.30 -8.80 -4.41
N HIS A 21 2.75 -7.54 -4.29
CA HIS A 21 2.39 -6.51 -5.25
C HIS A 21 2.71 -6.94 -6.68
N ASN A 22 3.93 -7.43 -6.89
CA ASN A 22 4.38 -7.76 -8.23
C ASN A 22 3.69 -9.01 -8.79
N GLN A 23 3.31 -9.94 -7.92
CA GLN A 23 2.51 -11.08 -8.33
C GLN A 23 1.13 -10.62 -8.84
N LYS A 24 0.47 -9.75 -8.08
CA LYS A 24 -0.83 -9.22 -8.48
C LYS A 24 -0.73 -8.35 -9.72
N ARG A 25 0.29 -7.49 -9.79
CA ARG A 25 0.50 -6.64 -10.96
C ARG A 25 0.70 -7.47 -12.22
N LYS A 26 1.42 -8.57 -12.14
CA LYS A 26 1.59 -9.47 -13.28
C LYS A 26 0.26 -10.03 -13.76
N GLU A 27 -0.62 -10.40 -12.84
CA GLU A 27 -1.96 -10.90 -13.16
C GLU A 27 -2.80 -9.86 -13.91
N HIS A 28 -2.52 -8.58 -13.69
CA HIS A 28 -3.24 -7.46 -14.31
C HIS A 28 -2.47 -6.81 -15.46
N GLY A 29 -1.35 -7.40 -15.89
CA GLY A 29 -0.59 -6.86 -17.00
C GLY A 29 0.21 -5.61 -16.69
N SER A 30 0.44 -5.31 -15.41
CA SER A 30 1.23 -4.15 -14.99
C SER A 30 2.69 -4.57 -14.75
N PRO A 31 3.67 -3.74 -15.16
CA PRO A 31 5.08 -4.04 -14.91
C PRO A 31 5.40 -4.10 -13.41
N PRO A 32 6.45 -4.85 -13.01
CA PRO A 32 6.81 -4.93 -11.61
C PRO A 32 7.28 -3.60 -11.04
N LEU A 33 6.93 -3.37 -9.77
CA LEU A 33 7.45 -2.25 -8.99
C LEU A 33 8.85 -2.56 -8.51
N LYS A 34 9.64 -1.51 -8.26
CA LYS A 34 10.92 -1.63 -7.59
C LYS A 34 10.87 -0.90 -6.25
N ILE A 35 11.64 -1.39 -5.28
CA ILE A 35 11.79 -0.71 -4.00
C ILE A 35 12.58 0.58 -4.19
N ASN A 36 12.09 1.64 -3.58
CA ASN A 36 12.79 2.93 -3.51
C ASN A 36 13.11 3.20 -2.04
N GLU A 37 14.38 3.22 -1.70
CA GLU A 37 14.82 3.36 -0.31
C GLU A 37 14.40 4.70 0.31
N ALA A 38 14.36 5.76 -0.48
CA ALA A 38 13.88 7.05 0.02
C ALA A 38 12.41 6.97 0.42
N LEU A 39 11.61 6.25 -0.37
CA LEU A 39 10.20 6.03 -0.05
C LEU A 39 10.03 5.13 1.19
N ASN A 40 10.89 4.13 1.36
CA ASN A 40 10.89 3.32 2.58
C ASN A 40 11.11 4.20 3.81
N GLY A 41 12.07 5.12 3.74
CA GLY A 41 12.38 6.02 4.85
C GLY A 41 11.21 6.94 5.19
N ILE A 42 10.57 7.49 4.18
CA ILE A 42 9.42 8.37 4.38
C ILE A 42 8.25 7.57 4.95
N ALA A 43 7.99 6.39 4.39
CA ALA A 43 6.89 5.53 4.84
C ALA A 43 7.08 5.10 6.30
N GLN A 44 8.31 4.78 6.69
CA GLN A 44 8.60 4.37 8.07
C GLN A 44 8.34 5.51 9.05
N ARG A 45 8.82 6.72 8.73
CA ARG A 45 8.54 7.90 9.57
C ARG A 45 7.06 8.20 9.66
N PHE A 46 6.34 8.01 8.56
CA PHE A 46 4.91 8.26 8.53
C PHE A 46 4.15 7.26 9.38
N ALA A 47 4.52 5.98 9.32
CA ALA A 47 3.91 4.96 10.17
C ALA A 47 4.08 5.29 11.67
N GLU A 48 5.25 5.81 12.03
CA GLU A 48 5.51 6.24 13.41
C GLU A 48 4.67 7.46 13.81
N LEU A 49 4.47 8.39 12.88
CA LEU A 49 3.66 9.59 13.13
C LEU A 49 2.18 9.27 13.30
N LEU A 50 1.66 8.31 12.57
CA LEU A 50 0.26 7.89 12.69
C LEU A 50 -0.07 7.51 14.13
N TYR A 51 0.83 6.78 14.76
CA TYR A 51 0.64 6.41 16.15
C TYR A 51 0.69 7.62 17.09
N LYS A 52 1.70 8.46 16.91
CA LYS A 52 1.97 9.55 17.88
C LYS A 52 0.86 10.58 17.97
N LYS A 53 0.19 10.85 16.88
CA LYS A 53 -0.73 12.00 16.82
C LYS A 53 -2.20 11.64 16.87
N GLY A 54 -2.54 10.35 16.74
CA GLY A 54 -3.94 9.94 16.67
C GLY A 54 -4.69 10.61 15.52
N ILE A 55 -3.95 11.08 14.54
CA ILE A 55 -4.49 11.85 13.41
C ILE A 55 -4.95 10.89 12.32
N GLN A 56 -6.03 11.24 11.67
CA GLN A 56 -6.49 10.46 10.52
C GLN A 56 -5.47 10.56 9.40
N PRO A 57 -5.19 9.47 8.70
CA PRO A 57 -4.18 9.45 7.65
C PRO A 57 -4.34 10.55 6.61
N GLU A 58 -5.57 10.84 6.24
CA GLU A 58 -5.89 11.85 5.24
C GLU A 58 -5.52 13.27 5.68
N GLU A 59 -5.42 13.50 6.98
CA GLU A 59 -5.10 14.81 7.53
C GLU A 59 -3.61 15.13 7.55
N ILE A 60 -2.78 14.08 7.51
CA ILE A 60 -1.34 14.25 7.63
C ILE A 60 -0.66 14.40 6.28
N PHE A 61 -1.14 13.66 5.30
CA PHE A 61 -0.41 13.53 4.06
C PHE A 61 -1.33 13.78 2.87
N ASN A 62 -1.18 14.94 2.28
CA ASN A 62 -1.87 15.29 1.06
C ASN A 62 -0.80 15.73 0.06
N ASP A 63 -0.05 14.75 -0.43
CA ASP A 63 1.04 15.02 -1.37
C ASP A 63 0.58 14.62 -2.78
N GLU A 64 0.57 15.58 -3.66
CA GLU A 64 0.19 15.37 -5.07
C GLU A 64 1.21 14.53 -5.81
N PHE A 65 2.41 14.36 -5.24
CA PHE A 65 3.51 13.68 -5.91
C PHE A 65 3.65 12.20 -5.54
N LEU A 66 2.91 11.74 -4.53
CA LEU A 66 2.98 10.35 -4.09
C LEU A 66 1.60 9.74 -3.91
N GLY A 67 1.45 8.50 -4.35
CA GLY A 67 0.30 7.70 -3.99
C GLY A 67 0.52 7.07 -2.63
N GLN A 68 -0.55 6.64 -1.96
CA GLN A 68 -0.42 6.05 -0.63
C GLN A 68 -1.48 4.99 -0.38
N ASN A 69 -1.07 3.97 0.36
CA ASN A 69 -1.98 2.99 0.97
C ASN A 69 -1.61 2.91 2.44
N ILE A 70 -2.61 2.89 3.30
CA ILE A 70 -2.42 2.85 4.75
C ILE A 70 -3.25 1.72 5.33
N PHE A 71 -2.67 0.99 6.30
CA PHE A 71 -3.33 -0.12 6.96
C PHE A 71 -3.11 0.01 8.47
N ILE A 72 -4.19 0.06 9.23
CA ILE A 72 -4.13 0.13 10.69
C ILE A 72 -4.93 -1.06 11.24
N LEU A 73 -4.29 -1.87 12.07
CA LEU A 73 -4.89 -3.08 12.58
C LEU A 73 -4.66 -3.21 14.08
N LYS A 74 -5.75 -3.42 14.82
CA LYS A 74 -5.67 -3.80 16.23
C LYS A 74 -5.64 -5.32 16.30
N ALA A 75 -4.50 -5.89 16.62
CA ALA A 75 -4.32 -7.34 16.64
C ALA A 75 -3.08 -7.72 17.42
N LYS A 76 -3.00 -9.00 17.82
CA LYS A 76 -1.81 -9.52 18.49
C LYS A 76 -0.71 -9.86 17.49
N ILE A 77 -1.07 -10.20 16.28
CA ILE A 77 -0.14 -10.62 15.22
C ILE A 77 -0.42 -9.83 13.96
N PHE A 78 0.64 -9.43 13.27
CA PHE A 78 0.56 -8.78 11.97
C PHE A 78 1.14 -9.70 10.91
N ASN A 79 0.41 -9.82 9.82
CA ASN A 79 0.83 -10.58 8.66
C ASN A 79 0.72 -9.68 7.43
N VAL A 80 1.85 -9.44 6.77
CA VAL A 80 1.89 -8.55 5.61
C VAL A 80 1.05 -9.08 4.45
N GLU A 81 0.88 -10.39 4.37
CA GLU A 81 0.02 -10.98 3.35
C GLU A 81 -1.43 -10.57 3.55
N ASP A 82 -1.90 -10.58 4.80
CA ASP A 82 -3.26 -10.14 5.11
C ASP A 82 -3.48 -8.67 4.74
N MET A 83 -2.48 -7.84 5.01
CA MET A 83 -2.53 -6.43 4.61
C MET A 83 -2.70 -6.28 3.10
N CYS A 84 -1.81 -6.91 2.34
CA CYS A 84 -1.87 -6.83 0.87
C CYS A 84 -3.15 -7.42 0.33
N ASN A 85 -3.61 -8.54 0.89
CA ASN A 85 -4.86 -9.15 0.47
C ASN A 85 -6.06 -8.27 0.79
N SER A 86 -6.04 -7.60 1.93
CA SER A 86 -7.10 -6.64 2.29
C SER A 86 -7.22 -5.54 1.24
N TRP A 87 -6.09 -4.99 0.81
CA TRP A 87 -6.09 -3.98 -0.24
C TRP A 87 -6.56 -4.55 -1.58
N TYR A 88 -6.09 -5.75 -1.92
CA TYR A 88 -6.41 -6.36 -3.20
C TYR A 88 -7.87 -6.79 -3.31
N GLU A 89 -8.49 -7.20 -2.23
CA GLU A 89 -9.89 -7.65 -2.21
C GLU A 89 -10.88 -6.56 -2.62
N GLU A 90 -10.47 -5.30 -2.56
CA GLU A 90 -11.28 -4.20 -3.08
C GLU A 90 -11.57 -4.33 -4.58
N LYS A 91 -10.84 -5.21 -5.26
CA LYS A 91 -11.07 -5.54 -6.68
C LYS A 91 -12.52 -5.89 -6.94
N ASN A 92 -13.14 -6.65 -6.06
CA ASN A 92 -14.54 -7.09 -6.23
C ASN A 92 -15.49 -5.89 -6.29
N GLU A 93 -15.25 -4.90 -5.46
CA GLU A 93 -16.07 -3.69 -5.47
C GLU A 93 -15.75 -2.81 -6.69
N TYR A 94 -14.47 -2.73 -7.06
CA TYR A 94 -14.07 -1.96 -8.24
C TYR A 94 -14.71 -2.49 -9.51
N GLU A 95 -14.81 -3.80 -9.66
CA GLU A 95 -15.40 -4.43 -10.86
C GLU A 95 -16.87 -4.07 -11.06
N LYS A 96 -17.58 -3.73 -9.97
CA LYS A 96 -18.97 -3.31 -10.08
C LYS A 96 -19.15 -1.96 -10.73
N ASN A 97 -18.15 -1.09 -10.62
CA ASN A 97 -18.20 0.26 -11.16
C ASN A 97 -16.81 0.74 -11.54
N PRO A 98 -16.24 0.16 -12.60
CA PRO A 98 -14.86 0.43 -12.96
C PRO A 98 -14.64 1.81 -13.59
N ASN A 99 -13.37 2.14 -13.74
CA ASN A 99 -12.88 3.33 -14.42
C ASN A 99 -13.17 4.64 -13.68
N LYS A 100 -13.39 4.59 -12.38
CA LYS A 100 -13.51 5.81 -11.59
C LYS A 100 -13.00 5.65 -10.17
N TYR A 101 -12.66 6.77 -9.58
CA TYR A 101 -12.17 6.82 -8.21
C TYR A 101 -13.28 6.46 -7.22
N SER A 102 -12.92 5.69 -6.22
CA SER A 102 -13.72 5.48 -5.03
C SER A 102 -12.79 5.28 -3.85
N LYS A 103 -13.13 5.86 -2.72
CA LYS A 103 -12.40 5.65 -1.47
C LYS A 103 -12.32 4.17 -1.12
N ASN A 104 -13.38 3.42 -1.45
CA ASN A 104 -13.47 2.00 -1.10
C ASN A 104 -12.68 1.07 -2.03
N THR A 105 -12.09 1.60 -3.09
CA THR A 105 -11.35 0.80 -4.07
C THR A 105 -9.95 1.34 -4.33
N SER A 106 -9.59 2.44 -3.66
CA SER A 106 -8.34 3.16 -3.94
C SER A 106 -7.07 2.38 -3.61
N HIS A 107 -7.12 1.47 -2.65
CA HIS A 107 -5.96 0.65 -2.31
C HIS A 107 -5.68 -0.36 -3.41
N PHE A 108 -6.71 -1.04 -3.89
CA PHE A 108 -6.57 -1.98 -5.00
C PHE A 108 -6.05 -1.29 -6.25
N THR A 109 -6.68 -0.18 -6.64
CA THR A 109 -6.30 0.51 -7.88
C THR A 109 -4.86 1.00 -7.83
N GLN A 110 -4.41 1.49 -6.66
CA GLN A 110 -3.02 1.91 -6.50
C GLN A 110 -2.04 0.73 -6.60
N MET A 111 -2.37 -0.40 -5.99
CA MET A 111 -1.49 -1.57 -6.05
C MET A 111 -1.15 -1.97 -7.48
N ILE A 112 -2.14 -1.98 -8.36
CA ILE A 112 -1.95 -2.47 -9.74
C ILE A 112 -1.81 -1.36 -10.76
N TRP A 113 -1.75 -0.09 -10.34
CA TRP A 113 -1.66 1.06 -11.23
C TRP A 113 -0.46 0.95 -12.15
N LYS A 114 -0.75 0.80 -13.47
CA LYS A 114 0.26 0.41 -14.44
C LYS A 114 1.44 1.37 -14.52
N SER A 115 1.19 2.68 -14.49
CA SER A 115 2.26 3.67 -14.65
C SER A 115 3.06 3.94 -13.37
N THR A 116 2.65 3.41 -12.20
CA THR A 116 3.46 3.48 -10.99
C THR A 116 4.65 2.55 -11.12
N THR A 117 5.84 3.03 -10.79
CA THR A 117 7.10 2.27 -10.96
C THR A 117 7.82 1.95 -9.66
N ASP A 118 7.66 2.80 -8.64
CA ASP A 118 8.42 2.70 -7.40
C ASP A 118 7.48 2.59 -6.19
N VAL A 119 7.95 1.88 -5.16
CA VAL A 119 7.18 1.75 -3.91
C VAL A 119 8.13 1.72 -2.72
N GLY A 120 7.66 2.24 -1.59
CA GLY A 120 8.34 2.09 -0.32
C GLY A 120 7.35 1.76 0.78
N PHE A 121 7.78 0.96 1.75
CA PHE A 121 6.92 0.50 2.83
C PHE A 121 7.50 0.85 4.19
N GLY A 122 6.63 1.18 5.14
CA GLY A 122 6.98 1.38 6.52
C GLY A 122 6.02 0.67 7.45
N PHE A 123 6.52 0.21 8.60
CA PHE A 123 5.74 -0.56 9.55
C PHE A 123 6.06 -0.13 10.97
N LYS A 124 5.03 -0.01 11.81
CA LYS A 124 5.20 0.33 13.22
C LYS A 124 4.21 -0.46 14.05
N LYS A 125 4.68 -1.08 15.13
CA LYS A 125 3.83 -1.72 16.12
C LYS A 125 3.88 -0.88 17.41
N MET A 126 2.71 -0.54 17.95
CA MET A 126 2.64 0.20 19.20
C MET A 126 1.30 -0.03 19.89
N ARG A 127 1.37 -0.42 21.17
CA ARG A 127 0.19 -0.58 22.04
C ARG A 127 -0.92 -1.45 21.42
N GLY A 128 -0.53 -2.60 20.87
CA GLY A 128 -1.50 -3.54 20.32
C GLY A 128 -2.03 -3.18 18.94
N HIS A 129 -1.50 -2.12 18.34
CA HIS A 129 -1.87 -1.73 16.99
C HIS A 129 -0.67 -1.84 16.05
N TYR A 130 -0.97 -2.16 14.81
CA TYR A 130 0.00 -2.17 13.71
C TYR A 130 -0.35 -1.07 12.74
N TYR A 131 0.66 -0.31 12.36
CA TYR A 131 0.53 0.78 11.39
C TYR A 131 1.43 0.45 10.21
N ALA A 132 0.85 0.34 9.02
CA ALA A 132 1.61 0.07 7.81
C ALA A 132 1.29 1.13 6.76
N VAL A 133 2.32 1.60 6.08
CA VAL A 133 2.21 2.65 5.07
C VAL A 133 2.97 2.21 3.84
N ALA A 134 2.35 2.39 2.67
CA ALA A 134 3.02 2.24 1.38
C ALA A 134 2.92 3.57 0.64
N PHE A 135 4.05 4.04 0.12
CA PHE A 135 4.09 5.18 -0.79
C PHE A 135 4.48 4.73 -2.18
N TYR A 136 3.84 5.29 -3.18
CA TYR A 136 3.98 4.90 -4.58
C TYR A 136 4.35 6.10 -5.44
N TYR A 137 5.24 5.88 -6.41
CA TYR A 137 5.66 6.92 -7.34
C TYR A 137 5.78 6.36 -8.75
N PRO A 138 5.32 7.05 -9.80
CA PRO A 138 4.40 8.19 -9.73
C PRO A 138 3.07 7.80 -9.08
N PRO A 139 2.31 8.77 -8.57
CA PRO A 139 1.05 8.47 -7.89
C PRO A 139 0.01 7.85 -8.83
N GLY A 140 -0.71 6.87 -8.30
CA GLY A 140 -1.87 6.32 -8.98
C GLY A 140 -3.13 7.11 -8.67
N ASN A 141 -4.24 6.54 -9.03
CA ASN A 141 -5.57 7.11 -8.76
C ASN A 141 -5.79 8.49 -9.37
N ALA A 142 -5.12 8.77 -10.50
CA ALA A 142 -5.29 10.02 -11.22
C ALA A 142 -6.63 10.01 -11.97
N LEU A 143 -7.41 11.07 -11.78
CA LEU A 143 -8.73 11.18 -12.40
C LEU A 143 -8.63 11.10 -13.92
N GLY A 144 -9.50 10.30 -14.52
CA GLY A 144 -9.54 10.13 -15.97
C GLY A 144 -8.52 9.14 -16.53
N GLU A 145 -7.68 8.55 -15.69
CA GLU A 145 -6.60 7.65 -16.14
C GLU A 145 -6.78 6.20 -15.68
N TYR A 146 -7.97 5.85 -15.19
CA TYR A 146 -8.21 4.50 -14.66
C TYR A 146 -8.22 3.43 -15.75
N LYS A 147 -8.80 3.74 -16.90
CA LYS A 147 -8.98 2.75 -17.96
C LYS A 147 -7.65 2.15 -18.43
N GLU A 148 -6.63 2.99 -18.60
CA GLU A 148 -5.32 2.54 -19.08
C GLU A 148 -4.40 2.04 -17.96
N ASN A 149 -4.72 2.33 -16.70
CA ASN A 149 -3.86 1.98 -15.57
C ASN A 149 -4.38 0.86 -14.70
N VAL A 150 -5.68 0.62 -14.68
CA VAL A 150 -6.29 -0.44 -13.90
C VAL A 150 -6.88 -1.45 -14.87
N LEU A 151 -6.04 -2.39 -15.30
CA LEU A 151 -6.45 -3.41 -16.24
C LEU A 151 -7.06 -4.58 -15.48
N LEU A 152 -8.25 -4.98 -15.87
CA LEU A 152 -8.87 -6.14 -15.25
C LEU A 152 -8.23 -7.40 -15.82
N GLN A 153 -8.22 -8.47 -15.04
CA GLN A 153 -7.63 -9.72 -15.47
C GLN A 153 -8.33 -10.24 -16.72
N ASN A 154 -7.52 -10.70 -17.66
CA ASN A 154 -8.08 -11.35 -18.84
C ASN A 154 -8.66 -12.69 -18.41
N SER A 155 -9.90 -12.93 -18.81
CA SER A 155 -10.59 -14.18 -18.55
C SER A 155 -10.23 -15.20 -19.62
N SER A 156 -8.96 -15.42 -19.84
CA SER A 156 -8.53 -16.41 -20.83
C SER A 156 -8.22 -17.74 -20.15
#